data_fdd270f47b1c1a58e392f369954911e2
#
_entry.id   fdd270f47b1c1a58e392f369954911e2
#
_cell.length_a   1.000
_cell.length_b   1.000
_cell.length_c   1.000
_cell.angle_alpha   90.00
_cell.angle_beta   90.00
_cell.angle_gamma   90.00
#
_symmetry.space_group_name_H-M   'P 1'
#
loop_
_entity.id
_entity.type
_entity.pdbx_description
1 polymer ?
#
loop_
_entity_poly.entity_id
_entity_poly.type
_entity_poly.pdbx_seq_one_letter_code
_entity_poly.pdbx_strand_id
1 'polypeptide(L)'
;MAKGHDEDQPERFWWFTIGGGIEEGEDPRAAAVREVFEETGIELAADDLVGPVLYRTAEFDFLAVTARQDEWFFIAQAPSTALSRDGWTELERSVIDTQAWWDIDEAAAQIDGEIYPAQILEYARAWRDGWDGRMIRLTDTREP
;
A
#
# COMPACT_ATOMS: atom_id res chain seq x y z
N MET A 1 -4.92 3.40 -4.49
CA MET A 1 -5.01 2.92 -3.09
C MET A 1 -6.24 2.05 -2.92
N ALA A 2 -6.23 1.20 -1.92
CA ALA A 2 -7.38 0.40 -1.51
C ALA A 2 -8.03 1.00 -0.26
N LYS A 3 -9.34 0.83 -0.12
CA LYS A 3 -10.11 1.18 1.08
C LYS A 3 -10.56 -0.10 1.76
N GLY A 4 -10.28 -0.22 3.02
CA GLY A 4 -10.70 -1.34 3.84
C GLY A 4 -11.35 -0.88 5.14
N HIS A 5 -11.95 -1.83 5.82
CA HIS A 5 -12.60 -1.61 7.12
C HIS A 5 -12.16 -2.64 8.16
N ASP A 6 -12.38 -2.31 9.41
CA ASP A 6 -12.18 -3.24 10.52
C ASP A 6 -13.28 -4.31 10.49
N GLU A 7 -12.91 -5.59 10.56
CA GLU A 7 -13.85 -6.70 10.51
C GLU A 7 -14.88 -6.66 11.65
N ASP A 8 -14.44 -6.23 12.85
CA ASP A 8 -15.29 -6.14 14.05
C ASP A 8 -16.00 -4.79 14.18
N GLN A 9 -15.54 -3.76 13.49
CA GLN A 9 -16.07 -2.39 13.54
C GLN A 9 -16.15 -1.81 12.12
N PRO A 10 -17.13 -2.21 11.29
CA PRO A 10 -17.19 -1.83 9.88
C PRO A 10 -17.31 -0.32 9.62
N GLU A 11 -17.71 0.47 10.62
CA GLU A 11 -17.71 1.93 10.55
C GLU A 11 -16.30 2.54 10.62
N ARG A 12 -15.30 1.77 11.07
CA ARG A 12 -13.90 2.15 11.03
C ARG A 12 -13.29 1.72 9.71
N PHE A 13 -12.98 2.67 8.87
CA PHE A 13 -12.36 2.44 7.56
C PHE A 13 -11.18 3.37 7.33
N TRP A 14 -10.29 2.96 6.44
CA TRP A 14 -9.11 3.72 6.05
C TRP A 14 -8.68 3.37 4.62
N TRP A 15 -7.89 4.25 4.05
CA TRP A 15 -7.22 4.03 2.78
C TRP A 15 -5.77 3.64 2.99
N PHE A 16 -5.28 2.73 2.18
CA PHE A 16 -3.91 2.25 2.27
C PHE A 16 -3.32 1.99 0.89
N THR A 17 -1.98 1.93 0.84
CA THR A 17 -1.25 1.60 -0.38
C THR A 17 -1.45 0.14 -0.76
N ILE A 18 -1.38 -0.15 -2.06
CA ILE A 18 -1.43 -1.51 -2.57
C ILE A 18 -0.17 -2.26 -2.15
N GLY A 19 -0.31 -3.47 -1.68
CA GLY A 19 0.78 -4.33 -1.25
C GLY A 19 0.32 -5.37 -0.25
N GLY A 20 1.23 -6.25 0.15
CA GLY A 20 0.95 -7.31 1.10
C GLY A 20 2.23 -7.96 1.64
N GLY A 21 2.06 -9.15 2.21
CA GLY A 21 3.14 -9.87 2.89
C GLY A 21 4.21 -10.41 1.95
N ILE A 22 5.44 -10.48 2.45
CA ILE A 22 6.56 -11.12 1.78
C ILE A 22 6.54 -12.61 2.15
N GLU A 23 6.59 -13.46 1.14
CA GLU A 23 6.65 -14.92 1.34
C GLU A 23 8.08 -15.38 1.64
N GLU A 24 8.20 -16.58 2.22
CA GLU A 24 9.49 -17.18 2.52
C GLU A 24 10.33 -17.32 1.24
N GLY A 25 11.57 -16.81 1.29
CA GLY A 25 12.49 -16.85 0.15
C GLY A 25 12.26 -15.77 -0.91
N GLU A 26 11.24 -14.93 -0.73
CA GLU A 26 10.91 -13.83 -1.63
C GLU A 26 11.61 -12.55 -1.16
N ASP A 27 12.14 -11.77 -2.10
CA ASP A 27 12.64 -10.43 -1.76
C ASP A 27 11.50 -9.39 -1.83
N PRO A 28 11.66 -8.21 -1.19
CA PRO A 28 10.62 -7.19 -1.17
C PRO A 28 10.16 -6.73 -2.56
N ARG A 29 11.05 -6.68 -3.53
CA ARG A 29 10.74 -6.27 -4.91
C ARG A 29 9.87 -7.30 -5.62
N ALA A 30 10.20 -8.58 -5.49
CA ALA A 30 9.39 -9.68 -6.02
C ALA A 30 8.00 -9.72 -5.37
N ALA A 31 7.94 -9.54 -4.05
CA ALA A 31 6.69 -9.43 -3.31
C ALA A 31 5.80 -8.30 -3.83
N ALA A 32 6.38 -7.12 -4.06
CA ALA A 32 5.65 -5.97 -4.59
C ALA A 32 5.02 -6.27 -5.96
N VAL A 33 5.77 -6.89 -6.87
CA VAL A 33 5.26 -7.29 -8.20
C VAL A 33 4.09 -8.27 -8.06
N ARG A 34 4.23 -9.30 -7.24
CA ARG A 34 3.22 -10.32 -7.01
C ARG A 34 1.95 -9.71 -6.39
N GLU A 35 2.11 -8.94 -5.32
CA GLU A 35 0.97 -8.33 -4.60
C GLU A 35 0.20 -7.34 -5.46
N VAL A 36 0.89 -6.52 -6.25
CA VAL A 36 0.21 -5.60 -7.18
C VAL A 36 -0.64 -6.38 -8.18
N PHE A 37 -0.13 -7.47 -8.72
CA PHE A 37 -0.90 -8.32 -9.62
C PHE A 37 -2.10 -8.98 -8.93
N GLU A 38 -1.90 -9.55 -7.76
CA GLU A 38 -2.97 -10.21 -7.00
C GLU A 38 -4.07 -9.23 -6.59
N GLU A 39 -3.71 -8.05 -6.13
CA GLU A 39 -4.68 -7.06 -5.66
C GLU A 39 -5.34 -6.24 -6.78
N THR A 40 -4.65 -5.96 -7.86
CA THR A 40 -5.12 -5.02 -8.89
C THR A 40 -5.24 -5.60 -10.28
N GLY A 41 -4.62 -6.74 -10.56
CA GLY A 41 -4.50 -7.30 -11.92
C GLY A 41 -3.45 -6.60 -12.78
N ILE A 42 -2.73 -5.60 -12.27
CA ILE A 42 -1.70 -4.88 -13.02
C ILE A 42 -0.41 -5.71 -13.02
N GLU A 43 0.11 -5.99 -14.22
CA GLU A 43 1.38 -6.69 -14.40
C GLU A 43 2.54 -5.69 -14.45
N LEU A 44 3.50 -5.88 -13.55
CA LEU A 44 4.76 -5.14 -13.48
C LEU A 44 5.92 -6.12 -13.57
N ALA A 45 7.03 -5.71 -14.18
CA ALA A 45 8.30 -6.41 -14.05
C ALA A 45 9.09 -5.85 -12.85
N ALA A 46 9.96 -6.66 -12.26
CA ALA A 46 10.81 -6.21 -11.16
C ALA A 46 11.66 -4.98 -11.54
N ASP A 47 12.12 -4.91 -12.77
CA ASP A 47 12.89 -3.79 -13.30
C ASP A 47 12.07 -2.49 -13.48
N ASP A 48 10.75 -2.58 -13.49
CA ASP A 48 9.87 -1.41 -13.55
C ASP A 48 9.78 -0.69 -12.21
N LEU A 49 10.17 -1.34 -11.12
CA LEU A 49 10.11 -0.77 -9.78
C LEU A 49 11.32 0.11 -9.50
N VAL A 50 11.05 1.33 -9.06
CA VAL A 50 12.05 2.27 -8.54
C VAL A 50 12.08 2.17 -7.02
N GLY A 51 13.25 1.98 -6.45
CA GLY A 51 13.41 1.92 -5.01
C GLY A 51 14.12 0.67 -4.50
N PRO A 52 13.94 0.36 -3.20
CA PRO A 52 12.91 0.88 -2.29
C PRO A 52 13.10 2.37 -1.94
N VAL A 53 12.01 3.12 -1.96
CA VAL A 53 12.00 4.58 -1.71
C VAL A 53 11.68 4.93 -0.27
N LEU A 54 10.97 4.04 0.42
CA LEU A 54 10.57 4.18 1.81
C LEU A 54 10.65 2.81 2.49
N TYR A 55 11.19 2.81 3.69
CA TYR A 55 11.09 1.69 4.63
C TYR A 55 10.44 2.19 5.90
N ARG A 56 9.49 1.44 6.44
CA ARG A 56 8.94 1.72 7.75
C ARG A 56 8.73 0.45 8.57
N THR A 57 8.77 0.61 9.88
CA THR A 57 8.24 -0.34 10.83
C THR A 57 6.90 0.19 11.31
N ALA A 58 5.84 -0.57 11.12
CA ALA A 58 4.51 -0.26 11.61
C ALA A 58 4.11 -1.23 12.74
N GLU A 59 3.47 -0.70 13.77
CA GLU A 59 2.80 -1.49 14.79
C GLU A 59 1.30 -1.25 14.68
N PHE A 60 0.54 -2.30 14.66
CA PHE A 60 -0.92 -2.24 14.63
C PHE A 60 -1.54 -3.31 15.52
N ASP A 61 -2.66 -3.00 16.08
CA ASP A 61 -3.43 -3.94 16.88
C ASP A 61 -4.42 -4.69 15.97
N PHE A 62 -4.27 -6.00 15.94
CA PHE A 62 -5.14 -6.88 15.17
C PHE A 62 -5.62 -8.05 16.05
N LEU A 63 -6.91 -8.21 16.20
CA LEU A 63 -7.54 -9.28 17.01
C LEU A 63 -6.90 -9.44 18.41
N ALA A 64 -6.77 -8.34 19.15
CA ALA A 64 -6.18 -8.28 20.48
C ALA A 64 -4.67 -8.69 20.55
N VAL A 65 -4.00 -8.71 19.41
CA VAL A 65 -2.56 -8.92 19.30
C VAL A 65 -1.92 -7.70 18.66
N THR A 66 -0.86 -7.17 19.29
CA THR A 66 -0.03 -6.15 18.66
C THR A 66 0.90 -6.82 17.66
N ALA A 67 0.72 -6.54 16.38
CA ALA A 67 1.58 -7.00 15.31
C ALA A 67 2.58 -5.92 14.92
N ARG A 68 3.81 -6.33 14.66
CA ARG A 68 4.86 -5.48 14.10
C ARG A 68 5.18 -5.95 12.70
N GLN A 69 5.24 -5.03 11.76
CA GLN A 69 5.50 -5.32 10.36
C GLN A 69 6.54 -4.36 9.80
N ASP A 70 7.49 -4.92 9.06
CA ASP A 70 8.45 -4.16 8.27
C ASP A 70 7.94 -4.04 6.84
N GLU A 71 7.96 -2.82 6.30
CA GLU A 71 7.40 -2.54 4.97
C GLU A 71 8.41 -1.79 4.10
N TRP A 72 8.47 -2.19 2.84
CA TRP A 72 9.26 -1.54 1.80
C TRP A 72 8.34 -1.02 0.71
N PHE A 73 8.56 0.22 0.30
CA PHE A 73 7.74 0.88 -0.72
C PHE A 73 8.55 1.13 -1.97
N PHE A 74 7.89 0.97 -3.10
CA PHE A 74 8.45 1.17 -4.43
C PHE A 74 7.56 2.10 -5.23
N ILE A 75 8.13 2.72 -6.27
CA ILE A 75 7.39 3.50 -7.26
C ILE A 75 7.40 2.72 -8.57
N ALA A 76 6.28 2.71 -9.25
CA ALA A 76 6.18 2.16 -10.60
C ALA A 76 5.16 2.95 -11.42
N GLN A 77 5.37 2.98 -12.74
CA GLN A 77 4.35 3.43 -13.68
C GLN A 77 3.49 2.23 -14.06
N ALA A 78 2.19 2.35 -13.87
CA ALA A 78 1.27 1.31 -14.28
C ALA A 78 1.03 1.39 -15.79
N PRO A 79 1.10 0.25 -16.51
CA PRO A 79 0.82 0.21 -17.95
C PRO A 79 -0.65 0.42 -18.27
N SER A 80 -1.52 0.29 -17.28
CA SER A 80 -2.98 0.44 -17.39
C SER A 80 -3.56 0.94 -16.07
N THR A 81 -4.71 1.62 -16.14
CA THR A 81 -5.50 2.01 -14.97
C THR A 81 -6.64 1.03 -14.67
N ALA A 82 -6.79 -0.03 -15.46
CA ALA A 82 -7.80 -1.06 -15.21
C ALA A 82 -7.46 -1.83 -13.93
N LEU A 83 -8.46 -1.99 -13.05
CA LEU A 83 -8.32 -2.68 -11.78
C LEU A 83 -9.17 -3.96 -11.80
N SER A 84 -8.63 -5.05 -11.22
CA SER A 84 -9.30 -6.34 -11.10
C SER A 84 -9.25 -6.84 -9.66
N ARG A 85 -10.28 -7.57 -9.26
CA ARG A 85 -10.38 -8.26 -7.97
C ARG A 85 -10.18 -9.77 -8.09
N ASP A 86 -9.85 -10.28 -9.27
CA ASP A 86 -9.83 -11.71 -9.55
C ASP A 86 -8.81 -12.48 -8.70
N GLY A 87 -7.72 -11.82 -8.29
CA GLY A 87 -6.69 -12.39 -7.43
C GLY A 87 -6.92 -12.24 -5.93
N TRP A 88 -8.03 -11.65 -5.50
CA TRP A 88 -8.29 -11.44 -4.08
C TRP A 88 -8.61 -12.73 -3.34
N THR A 89 -8.04 -12.88 -2.15
CA THR A 89 -8.41 -13.93 -1.19
C THR A 89 -9.81 -13.69 -0.61
N GLU A 90 -10.39 -14.70 0.05
CA GLU A 90 -11.67 -14.54 0.73
C GLU A 90 -11.61 -13.48 1.85
N LEU A 91 -10.49 -13.43 2.60
CA LEU A 91 -10.29 -12.43 3.64
C LEU A 91 -10.24 -11.02 3.04
N GLU A 92 -9.47 -10.81 1.98
CA GLU A 92 -9.41 -9.52 1.29
C GLU A 92 -10.78 -9.09 0.77
N ARG A 93 -11.57 -10.00 0.20
CA ARG A 93 -12.94 -9.74 -0.24
C ARG A 93 -13.88 -9.33 0.90
N SER A 94 -13.60 -9.76 2.13
CA SER A 94 -14.41 -9.42 3.29
C SER A 94 -14.06 -8.07 3.92
N VAL A 95 -12.79 -7.62 3.80
CA VAL A 95 -12.28 -6.42 4.50
C VAL A 95 -11.90 -5.26 3.57
N ILE A 96 -11.65 -5.53 2.29
CA ILE A 96 -11.38 -4.49 1.29
C ILE A 96 -12.66 -4.12 0.56
N ASP A 97 -13.08 -2.87 0.69
CA ASP A 97 -14.31 -2.37 0.09
C ASP A 97 -14.14 -1.98 -1.37
N THR A 98 -13.04 -1.32 -1.70
CA THR A 98 -12.79 -0.80 -3.04
C THR A 98 -11.33 -0.44 -3.29
N GLN A 99 -11.02 -0.22 -4.55
CA GLN A 99 -9.75 0.36 -5.01
C GLN A 99 -10.04 1.57 -5.87
N ALA A 100 -9.19 2.59 -5.82
CA ALA A 100 -9.33 3.77 -6.64
C ALA A 100 -7.98 4.38 -7.02
N TRP A 101 -7.95 4.95 -8.21
CA TRP A 101 -6.93 5.89 -8.63
C TRP A 101 -7.25 7.27 -8.09
N TRP A 102 -6.23 8.00 -7.65
CA TRP A 102 -6.39 9.34 -7.10
C TRP A 102 -5.43 10.30 -7.80
N ASP A 103 -5.92 11.49 -8.12
CA ASP A 103 -5.04 12.60 -8.44
C ASP A 103 -4.25 12.97 -7.18
N ILE A 104 -2.92 13.01 -7.29
CA ILE A 104 -2.05 13.16 -6.13
C ILE A 104 -2.18 14.54 -5.46
N ASP A 105 -2.54 15.56 -6.22
CA ASP A 105 -2.70 16.92 -5.69
C ASP A 105 -4.07 17.14 -5.04
N GLU A 106 -5.05 16.35 -5.44
CA GLU A 106 -6.44 16.45 -4.96
C GLU A 106 -6.78 15.42 -3.89
N ALA A 107 -6.00 14.34 -3.78
CA ALA A 107 -6.29 13.20 -2.92
C ALA A 107 -6.53 13.59 -1.45
N ALA A 108 -5.70 14.47 -0.90
CA ALA A 108 -5.83 14.89 0.50
C ALA A 108 -7.15 15.60 0.80
N ALA A 109 -7.74 16.29 -0.19
CA ALA A 109 -9.03 16.98 -0.04
C ALA A 109 -10.23 16.09 -0.39
N GLN A 110 -10.03 15.09 -1.25
CA GLN A 110 -11.11 14.25 -1.78
C GLN A 110 -11.28 12.93 -1.02
N ILE A 111 -10.18 12.40 -0.44
CA ILE A 111 -10.24 11.14 0.30
C ILE A 111 -10.97 11.35 1.61
N ASP A 112 -12.02 10.55 1.79
CA ASP A 112 -12.73 10.42 3.05
C ASP A 112 -12.03 9.40 3.94
N GLY A 113 -11.75 9.78 5.20
CA GLY A 113 -11.09 8.92 6.17
C GLY A 113 -9.57 9.06 6.27
N GLU A 114 -8.98 8.17 7.03
CA GLU A 114 -7.53 8.14 7.27
C GLU A 114 -6.79 7.45 6.13
N ILE A 115 -5.53 7.84 5.95
CA ILE A 115 -4.64 7.28 4.93
C ILE A 115 -3.41 6.71 5.63
N TYR A 116 -3.05 5.49 5.27
CA TYR A 116 -1.84 4.83 5.78
C TYR A 116 -0.89 4.40 4.67
N PRO A 117 0.41 4.70 4.79
CA PRO A 117 1.04 5.59 5.80
C PRO A 117 0.50 7.03 5.73
N ALA A 118 0.40 7.69 6.88
CA ALA A 118 -0.18 9.05 6.95
C ALA A 118 0.55 10.07 6.04
N GLN A 119 1.86 9.89 5.83
CA GLN A 119 2.69 10.79 5.03
C GLN A 119 2.77 10.42 3.55
N ILE A 120 2.10 9.36 3.10
CA ILE A 120 2.33 8.80 1.76
C ILE A 120 2.03 9.79 0.63
N LEU A 121 1.02 10.64 0.78
CA LEU A 121 0.69 11.63 -0.24
C LEU A 121 1.76 12.72 -0.37
N GLU A 122 2.36 13.13 0.75
CA GLU A 122 3.48 14.09 0.76
C GLU A 122 4.69 13.51 0.04
N TYR A 123 5.06 12.27 0.38
CA TYR A 123 6.17 11.59 -0.27
C TYR A 123 5.91 11.33 -1.75
N ALA A 124 4.71 10.91 -2.10
CA ALA A 124 4.34 10.66 -3.49
C ALA A 124 4.45 11.93 -4.35
N ARG A 125 4.07 13.09 -3.82
CA ARG A 125 4.29 14.39 -4.49
C ARG A 125 5.77 14.69 -4.71
N ALA A 126 6.60 14.43 -3.69
CA ALA A 126 8.04 14.64 -3.79
C ALA A 126 8.69 13.71 -4.82
N TRP A 127 8.20 12.49 -4.97
CA TRP A 127 8.73 11.51 -5.91
C TRP A 127 8.19 11.65 -7.34
N ARG A 128 7.11 12.38 -7.54
CA ARG A 128 6.46 12.53 -8.85
C ARG A 128 7.40 12.95 -9.97
N ASP A 129 8.31 13.87 -9.68
CA ASP A 129 9.26 14.42 -10.64
C ASP A 129 10.62 13.68 -10.64
N GLY A 130 10.76 12.66 -9.82
CA GLY A 130 11.94 11.83 -9.70
C GLY A 130 12.33 11.56 -8.24
N TRP A 131 12.99 10.43 -8.03
CA TRP A 131 13.52 10.04 -6.74
C TRP A 131 15.02 10.36 -6.66
N ASP A 132 15.46 10.92 -5.52
CA ASP A 132 16.85 11.33 -5.30
C ASP A 132 17.81 10.18 -4.98
N GLY A 133 17.32 8.94 -4.94
CA GLY A 133 18.09 7.75 -4.59
C GLY A 133 18.24 7.49 -3.09
N ARG A 134 17.61 8.30 -2.24
CA ARG A 134 17.67 8.16 -0.79
C ARG A 134 16.38 7.55 -0.25
N MET A 135 16.51 6.37 0.36
CA MET A 135 15.38 5.72 1.02
C MET A 135 15.05 6.44 2.33
N ILE A 136 13.79 6.87 2.45
CA ILE A 136 13.26 7.40 3.71
C ILE A 136 13.05 6.23 4.69
N ARG A 137 13.40 6.44 5.95
CA ARG A 137 13.18 5.47 7.02
C ARG A 137 12.26 6.05 8.07
N LEU A 138 11.15 5.39 8.30
CA LEU A 138 10.21 5.68 9.39
C LEU A 138 10.22 4.52 10.37
N THR A 139 10.35 4.84 11.65
CA THR A 139 10.33 3.85 12.72
C THR A 139 9.21 4.19 13.70
N ASP A 140 8.65 3.14 14.33
CA ASP A 140 7.66 3.26 15.39
C ASP A 140 6.38 4.01 14.99
N THR A 141 5.92 3.81 13.75
CA THR A 141 4.60 4.30 13.33
C THR A 141 3.53 3.37 13.88
N ARG A 142 2.61 3.93 14.70
CA ARG A 142 1.49 3.18 15.25
C ARG A 142 0.23 3.46 14.44
N GLU A 143 -0.45 2.40 14.05
CA GLU A 143 -1.70 2.46 13.28
C GLU A 143 -2.85 1.79 14.08
N PRO A 144 -4.08 2.17 13.81
CA PRO A 144 -5.24 1.57 14.46
C PRO A 144 -5.44 0.10 14.12
#